data_9e5393dea35a1b538fd73f03a136565c
#
_entry.id   9e5393dea35a1b538fd73f03a136565c
#
_cell.length_a   1.000
_cell.length_b   1.000
_cell.length_c   1.000
_cell.angle_alpha   90.00
_cell.angle_beta   90.00
_cell.angle_gamma   90.00
#
_symmetry.space_group_name_H-M   'P 1'
#
loop_
_entity.id
_entity.type
_entity.pdbx_description
1 polymer ?
#
loop_
_entity_poly.entity_id
_entity_poly.type
_entity_poly.pdbx_seq_one_letter_code
_entity_poly.pdbx_strand_id
1 'polypeptide(L)'
;MLNTLKKIPKKISIPLSIFAVIIFIITVILLNLEKIVEKVSTRFINGRVVVEDIDLSFSKPVIKNITLYDDKNNVLFNSPEVIANISFKNLVKGRIDELNVNSAVVNVARDKDGIINFTKLSKTKSEEKPKNPIDKIIASNVEVNYEDYTFPTKLERKIENINAIITASKEKLVETADIDIKDKNIELKTLFKDESNDKLASLQVKLKIDKFLLDKDLLKSLANNKKLHFSDVNITSDLFLKTDKTMKNTNIIGNLDIISDFFRYDDVDTDIKDIKLSGKFNGRDGEINLGLNIFGANKDFSLTYKDEELNSVISFDRV
;
A
#
# COMPACT_ATOMS: atom_id res chain seq x y z
N MET A 1 31.85 38.78 -50.52
CA MET A 1 32.18 38.38 -49.16
C MET A 1 31.65 36.93 -48.90
N LEU A 2 32.23 35.98 -49.61
CA LEU A 2 31.80 34.57 -49.50
C LEU A 2 32.90 33.66 -50.07
N ASN A 3 34.06 33.61 -49.44
CA ASN A 3 35.10 32.64 -49.83
C ASN A 3 36.16 32.50 -48.75
N THR A 4 35.82 32.04 -47.56
CA THR A 4 36.78 31.55 -46.59
C THR A 4 36.17 30.47 -45.69
N LEU A 5 35.46 29.52 -46.30
CA LEU A 5 35.32 28.22 -45.63
C LEU A 5 36.64 27.46 -45.86
N LYS A 6 37.60 27.66 -44.93
CA LYS A 6 38.83 26.86 -44.85
C LYS A 6 38.38 25.37 -44.82
N LYS A 7 38.85 24.60 -45.83
CA LYS A 7 38.65 23.14 -45.91
C LYS A 7 39.10 22.52 -44.58
N ILE A 8 38.14 22.10 -43.78
CA ILE A 8 38.42 21.33 -42.55
C ILE A 8 39.21 20.06 -42.97
N PRO A 9 40.38 19.79 -42.41
CA PRO A 9 41.16 18.61 -42.77
C PRO A 9 40.34 17.37 -42.64
N LYS A 10 40.37 16.46 -43.62
CA LYS A 10 39.58 15.20 -43.61
C LYS A 10 39.75 14.39 -42.34
N LYS A 11 40.91 14.49 -41.66
CA LYS A 11 41.18 13.83 -40.38
C LYS A 11 40.33 14.36 -39.21
N ILE A 12 39.80 15.60 -39.30
CA ILE A 12 38.97 16.24 -38.26
C ILE A 12 37.48 16.17 -38.64
N SER A 13 37.17 16.09 -39.95
CA SER A 13 35.78 16.05 -40.41
C SER A 13 35.06 14.73 -40.07
N ILE A 14 35.77 13.59 -40.04
CA ILE A 14 35.22 12.28 -39.71
C ILE A 14 34.74 12.19 -38.23
N PRO A 15 35.60 12.48 -37.22
CA PRO A 15 35.14 12.47 -35.84
C PRO A 15 34.06 13.52 -35.56
N LEU A 16 34.09 14.69 -36.21
CA LEU A 16 33.05 15.71 -36.04
C LEU A 16 31.72 15.29 -36.62
N SER A 17 31.70 14.61 -37.77
CA SER A 17 30.45 14.08 -38.35
C SER A 17 29.89 12.91 -37.53
N ILE A 18 30.74 12.04 -37.00
CA ILE A 18 30.29 10.97 -36.05
C ILE A 18 29.68 11.61 -34.80
N PHE A 19 30.31 12.61 -34.21
CA PHE A 19 29.80 13.32 -33.05
C PHE A 19 28.49 14.03 -33.34
N ALA A 20 28.34 14.68 -34.50
CA ALA A 20 27.06 15.29 -34.92
C ALA A 20 25.95 14.24 -35.11
N VAL A 21 26.26 13.07 -35.67
CA VAL A 21 25.30 11.97 -35.80
C VAL A 21 24.91 11.44 -34.43
N ILE A 22 25.85 11.27 -33.51
CA ILE A 22 25.55 10.84 -32.13
C ILE A 22 24.64 11.87 -31.44
N ILE A 23 24.94 13.18 -31.53
CA ILE A 23 24.07 14.22 -30.97
C ILE A 23 22.68 14.17 -31.59
N PHE A 24 22.60 14.01 -32.92
CA PHE A 24 21.31 13.92 -33.60
C PHE A 24 20.50 12.70 -33.12
N ILE A 25 21.12 11.53 -33.01
CA ILE A 25 20.46 10.31 -32.48
C ILE A 25 19.98 10.53 -31.05
N ILE A 26 20.85 11.11 -30.18
CA ILE A 26 20.48 11.44 -28.80
C ILE A 26 19.29 12.41 -28.80
N THR A 27 19.33 13.46 -29.61
CA THR A 27 18.23 14.44 -29.70
C THR A 27 16.93 13.79 -30.16
N VAL A 28 16.97 12.91 -31.17
CA VAL A 28 15.78 12.19 -31.64
C VAL A 28 15.22 11.24 -30.55
N ILE A 29 16.10 10.58 -29.79
CA ILE A 29 15.71 9.74 -28.65
C ILE A 29 15.04 10.62 -27.58
N LEU A 30 15.66 11.75 -27.23
CA LEU A 30 15.14 12.67 -26.22
C LEU A 30 13.77 13.26 -26.61
N LEU A 31 13.60 13.68 -27.87
CA LEU A 31 12.34 14.22 -28.39
C LEU A 31 11.20 13.18 -28.48
N ASN A 32 11.51 11.89 -28.40
CA ASN A 32 10.52 10.82 -28.47
C ASN A 32 10.53 9.95 -27.22
N LEU A 33 11.14 10.39 -26.12
CA LEU A 33 11.33 9.58 -24.94
C LEU A 33 9.99 9.12 -24.33
N GLU A 34 8.98 9.98 -24.34
CA GLU A 34 7.62 9.66 -23.90
C GLU A 34 7.06 8.46 -24.66
N LYS A 35 7.11 8.50 -26.01
CA LYS A 35 6.66 7.40 -26.88
C LYS A 35 7.50 6.14 -26.70
N ILE A 36 8.78 6.29 -26.39
CA ILE A 36 9.67 5.16 -26.10
C ILE A 36 9.26 4.51 -24.78
N VAL A 37 9.03 5.30 -23.73
CA VAL A 37 8.56 4.82 -22.43
C VAL A 37 7.22 4.11 -22.57
N GLU A 38 6.26 4.71 -23.26
CA GLU A 38 4.96 4.09 -23.55
C GLU A 38 5.11 2.75 -24.30
N LYS A 39 5.90 2.72 -25.37
CA LYS A 39 6.10 1.52 -26.19
C LYS A 39 6.88 0.42 -25.47
N VAL A 40 7.86 0.79 -24.64
CA VAL A 40 8.65 -0.18 -23.86
C VAL A 40 7.79 -0.75 -22.74
N SER A 41 7.04 0.08 -22.02
CA SER A 41 6.19 -0.38 -20.94
C SER A 41 5.16 -1.42 -21.39
N THR A 42 4.53 -1.23 -22.56
CA THR A 42 3.57 -2.19 -23.13
C THR A 42 4.14 -3.57 -23.43
N ARG A 43 5.47 -3.75 -23.46
CA ARG A 43 6.11 -5.06 -23.61
C ARG A 43 6.14 -5.84 -22.30
N PHE A 44 6.24 -5.14 -21.17
CA PHE A 44 6.44 -5.73 -19.85
C PHE A 44 5.16 -5.85 -19.04
N ILE A 45 4.19 -4.95 -19.29
CA ILE A 45 2.93 -4.94 -18.58
C ILE A 45 1.75 -5.22 -19.50
N ASN A 46 0.73 -5.84 -18.94
CA ASN A 46 -0.57 -6.03 -19.57
C ASN A 46 -1.42 -4.78 -19.30
N GLY A 47 -1.08 -3.68 -19.98
CA GLY A 47 -1.64 -2.37 -19.78
C GLY A 47 -0.86 -1.32 -20.57
N ARG A 48 -1.09 -0.05 -20.25
CA ARG A 48 -0.48 1.10 -20.93
C ARG A 48 0.00 2.13 -19.92
N VAL A 49 1.21 2.61 -20.09
CA VAL A 49 1.73 3.80 -19.38
C VAL A 49 1.65 4.98 -20.33
N VAL A 50 1.10 6.09 -19.88
CA VAL A 50 1.07 7.37 -20.59
C VAL A 50 1.87 8.37 -19.76
N VAL A 51 2.71 9.13 -20.44
CA VAL A 51 3.53 10.19 -19.86
C VAL A 51 3.31 11.46 -20.69
N GLU A 52 3.00 12.56 -20.04
CA GLU A 52 2.74 13.82 -20.75
C GLU A 52 4.04 14.55 -21.12
N ASP A 53 5.00 14.60 -20.19
CA ASP A 53 6.27 15.31 -20.39
C ASP A 53 7.40 14.66 -19.57
N ILE A 54 8.62 14.69 -20.10
CA ILE A 54 9.82 14.22 -19.40
C ILE A 54 10.89 15.30 -19.48
N ASP A 55 11.14 15.93 -18.34
CA ASP A 55 12.23 16.87 -18.19
C ASP A 55 13.54 16.11 -17.88
N LEU A 56 14.46 16.13 -18.84
CA LEU A 56 15.73 15.43 -18.75
C LEU A 56 16.81 16.31 -18.11
N SER A 57 16.81 16.38 -16.81
CA SER A 57 17.99 16.75 -16.05
C SER A 57 18.91 15.52 -15.92
N PHE A 58 20.22 15.69 -16.18
CA PHE A 58 21.17 14.58 -16.31
C PHE A 58 21.22 13.60 -15.12
N SER A 59 20.97 14.09 -13.90
CA SER A 59 20.97 13.25 -12.68
C SER A 59 19.60 13.12 -12.02
N LYS A 60 18.64 13.93 -12.41
CA LYS A 60 17.29 14.01 -11.80
C LYS A 60 16.23 14.22 -12.88
N PRO A 61 16.01 13.25 -13.76
CA PRO A 61 14.90 13.34 -14.70
C PRO A 61 13.56 13.42 -13.93
N VAL A 62 12.68 14.30 -14.41
CA VAL A 62 11.34 14.50 -13.88
C VAL A 62 10.34 14.03 -14.91
N ILE A 63 9.47 13.10 -14.52
CA ILE A 63 8.37 12.61 -15.34
C ILE A 63 7.11 13.29 -14.84
N LYS A 64 6.41 14.01 -15.73
CA LYS A 64 5.18 14.73 -15.41
C LYS A 64 3.96 13.99 -15.91
N ASN A 65 2.89 14.01 -15.12
CA ASN A 65 1.59 13.43 -15.43
C ASN A 65 1.68 11.98 -15.95
N ILE A 66 2.31 11.11 -15.15
CA ILE A 66 2.37 9.69 -15.46
C ILE A 66 1.06 8.99 -15.08
N THR A 67 0.48 8.25 -16.01
CA THR A 67 -0.73 7.46 -15.79
C THR A 67 -0.52 6.02 -16.24
N LEU A 68 -0.84 5.07 -15.36
CA LEU A 68 -0.85 3.65 -15.66
C LEU A 68 -2.30 3.17 -15.81
N TYR A 69 -2.57 2.54 -16.92
CA TYR A 69 -3.86 1.91 -17.23
C TYR A 69 -3.73 0.38 -17.25
N ASP A 70 -4.81 -0.31 -16.90
CA ASP A 70 -4.95 -1.75 -17.16
C ASP A 70 -5.26 -2.04 -18.65
N ASP A 71 -5.49 -3.30 -18.97
CA ASP A 71 -5.87 -3.78 -20.31
C ASP A 71 -7.29 -3.33 -20.74
N LYS A 72 -8.11 -2.86 -19.78
CA LYS A 72 -9.47 -2.35 -20.00
C LYS A 72 -9.54 -0.83 -20.02
N ASN A 73 -8.40 -0.13 -20.00
CA ASN A 73 -8.26 1.32 -19.88
C ASN A 73 -8.76 1.92 -18.54
N ASN A 74 -8.86 1.15 -17.47
CA ASN A 74 -9.06 1.72 -16.14
C ASN A 74 -7.76 2.31 -15.63
N VAL A 75 -7.81 3.48 -15.00
CA VAL A 75 -6.65 4.10 -14.35
C VAL A 75 -6.31 3.33 -13.09
N LEU A 76 -5.12 2.78 -13.02
CA LEU A 76 -4.60 2.08 -11.84
C LEU A 76 -3.72 2.97 -10.97
N PHE A 77 -2.95 3.84 -11.60
CA PHE A 77 -2.04 4.76 -10.93
C PHE A 77 -1.98 6.05 -11.74
N ASN A 78 -1.97 7.16 -11.04
CA ASN A 78 -1.71 8.48 -11.60
C ASN A 78 -0.83 9.27 -10.65
N SER A 79 0.17 9.97 -11.17
CA SER A 79 0.97 10.91 -10.40
C SER A 79 1.28 12.13 -11.24
N PRO A 80 1.10 13.34 -10.70
CA PRO A 80 1.46 14.57 -11.39
C PRO A 80 2.97 14.68 -11.63
N GLU A 81 3.76 14.09 -10.73
CA GLU A 81 5.21 14.17 -10.81
C GLU A 81 5.88 12.94 -10.20
N VAL A 82 6.86 12.39 -10.93
CA VAL A 82 7.79 11.37 -10.44
C VAL A 82 9.21 11.82 -10.75
N ILE A 83 10.05 11.94 -9.71
CA ILE A 83 11.44 12.32 -9.83
C ILE A 83 12.31 11.09 -9.67
N ALA A 84 13.17 10.80 -10.64
CA ALA A 84 14.16 9.74 -10.53
C ALA A 84 15.54 10.33 -10.19
N ASN A 85 16.17 9.82 -9.15
CA ASN A 85 17.58 10.10 -8.85
C ASN A 85 18.40 8.94 -9.42
N ILE A 86 19.34 9.26 -10.31
CA ILE A 86 20.14 8.25 -11.02
C ILE A 86 21.61 8.65 -10.97
N SER A 87 22.42 7.88 -10.24
CA SER A 87 23.88 8.03 -10.29
C SER A 87 24.45 7.45 -11.60
N PHE A 88 25.53 8.01 -12.11
CA PHE A 88 26.20 7.52 -13.31
C PHE A 88 26.53 6.01 -13.19
N LYS A 89 26.97 5.57 -12.02
CA LYS A 89 27.28 4.15 -11.74
C LYS A 89 26.07 3.26 -11.92
N ASN A 90 24.89 3.71 -11.51
CA ASN A 90 23.65 2.91 -11.59
C ASN A 90 23.01 3.04 -12.98
N LEU A 91 23.14 4.19 -13.64
CA LEU A 91 22.72 4.37 -15.03
C LEU A 91 23.37 3.33 -15.96
N VAL A 92 24.70 3.14 -15.88
CA VAL A 92 25.43 2.15 -16.67
C VAL A 92 24.96 0.71 -16.38
N LYS A 93 24.40 0.45 -15.18
CA LYS A 93 23.86 -0.84 -14.77
C LYS A 93 22.37 -1.01 -15.06
N GLY A 94 21.72 0.01 -15.65
CA GLY A 94 20.28 0.03 -15.86
C GLY A 94 19.48 0.06 -14.55
N ARG A 95 19.99 0.77 -13.53
CA ARG A 95 19.36 0.90 -12.21
C ARG A 95 19.04 2.35 -11.89
N ILE A 96 18.03 2.53 -11.06
CA ILE A 96 17.59 3.81 -10.50
C ILE A 96 17.90 3.77 -9.01
N ASP A 97 18.62 4.78 -8.50
CA ASP A 97 18.97 4.86 -7.08
C ASP A 97 17.72 5.13 -6.24
N GLU A 98 16.87 6.05 -6.68
CA GLU A 98 15.69 6.45 -5.93
C GLU A 98 14.60 6.99 -6.86
N LEU A 99 13.35 6.61 -6.60
CA LEU A 99 12.16 7.23 -7.17
C LEU A 99 11.41 8.00 -6.10
N ASN A 100 11.16 9.29 -6.33
CA ASN A 100 10.30 10.11 -5.50
C ASN A 100 8.96 10.28 -6.22
N VAL A 101 7.91 9.79 -5.58
CA VAL A 101 6.52 9.87 -6.06
C VAL A 101 5.74 10.77 -5.12
N ASN A 102 5.19 11.85 -5.63
CA ASN A 102 4.45 12.81 -4.82
C ASN A 102 3.01 12.96 -5.31
N SER A 103 2.07 13.01 -4.37
CA SER A 103 0.64 13.23 -4.61
C SER A 103 0.03 12.26 -5.63
N ALA A 104 0.44 11.00 -5.59
CA ALA A 104 -0.10 9.98 -6.47
C ALA A 104 -1.47 9.48 -6.01
N VAL A 105 -2.29 9.07 -6.97
CA VAL A 105 -3.53 8.35 -6.74
C VAL A 105 -3.39 6.92 -7.24
N VAL A 106 -3.72 5.96 -6.38
CA VAL A 106 -3.66 4.52 -6.66
C VAL A 106 -5.07 3.94 -6.57
N ASN A 107 -5.57 3.35 -7.64
CA ASN A 107 -6.89 2.73 -7.67
C ASN A 107 -6.74 1.20 -7.56
N VAL A 108 -7.07 0.67 -6.40
CA VAL A 108 -7.04 -0.77 -6.10
C VAL A 108 -8.44 -1.32 -6.16
N ALA A 109 -8.67 -2.29 -7.03
CA ALA A 109 -9.95 -2.97 -7.12
C ALA A 109 -9.76 -4.48 -6.92
N ARG A 110 -10.60 -5.07 -6.08
CA ARG A 110 -10.71 -6.51 -5.88
C ARG A 110 -11.98 -7.00 -6.56
N ASP A 111 -11.85 -7.88 -7.55
CA ASP A 111 -13.01 -8.38 -8.30
C ASP A 111 -13.81 -9.43 -7.49
N LYS A 112 -14.92 -9.92 -8.06
CA LYS A 112 -15.81 -10.90 -7.42
C LYS A 112 -15.12 -12.22 -7.09
N ASP A 113 -14.07 -12.56 -7.82
CA ASP A 113 -13.25 -13.75 -7.61
C ASP A 113 -12.13 -13.52 -6.58
N GLY A 114 -12.06 -12.33 -5.99
CA GLY A 114 -11.06 -11.94 -5.00
C GLY A 114 -9.72 -11.53 -5.60
N ILE A 115 -9.63 -11.35 -6.91
CA ILE A 115 -8.39 -11.03 -7.63
C ILE A 115 -8.20 -9.50 -7.65
N ILE A 116 -7.02 -9.04 -7.24
CA ILE A 116 -6.65 -7.62 -7.26
C ILE A 116 -6.22 -7.21 -8.68
N ASN A 117 -6.69 -6.04 -9.15
CA ASN A 117 -6.42 -5.51 -10.49
C ASN A 117 -4.93 -5.44 -10.84
N PHE A 118 -4.06 -5.06 -9.90
CA PHE A 118 -2.61 -4.99 -10.11
C PHE A 118 -1.95 -6.34 -10.43
N THR A 119 -2.52 -7.45 -9.96
CA THR A 119 -1.96 -8.79 -10.23
C THR A 119 -2.08 -9.19 -11.71
N LYS A 120 -3.00 -8.57 -12.44
CA LYS A 120 -3.24 -8.80 -13.87
C LYS A 120 -2.27 -8.05 -14.78
N LEU A 121 -1.48 -7.14 -14.23
CA LEU A 121 -0.51 -6.35 -15.01
C LEU A 121 0.70 -7.14 -15.50
N SER A 122 1.12 -8.16 -14.78
CA SER A 122 2.32 -8.92 -15.16
C SER A 122 2.07 -9.77 -16.40
N LYS A 123 2.85 -9.54 -17.46
CA LYS A 123 2.89 -10.40 -18.65
C LYS A 123 3.82 -11.60 -18.50
N THR A 124 4.72 -11.54 -17.55
CA THR A 124 5.79 -12.55 -17.43
C THR A 124 5.33 -13.77 -16.64
N LYS A 125 5.18 -14.88 -17.33
CA LYS A 125 5.25 -16.24 -16.78
C LYS A 125 6.72 -16.71 -16.65
N SER A 126 7.66 -15.79 -16.44
CA SER A 126 9.09 -16.14 -16.42
C SER A 126 9.43 -16.74 -15.05
N GLU A 127 10.05 -17.92 -15.07
CA GLU A 127 10.62 -18.61 -13.90
C GLU A 127 11.81 -17.81 -13.32
N GLU A 128 12.38 -16.87 -14.05
CA GLU A 128 13.42 -15.97 -13.58
C GLU A 128 12.80 -14.86 -12.73
N LYS A 129 13.23 -14.76 -11.48
CA LYS A 129 12.87 -13.63 -10.61
C LYS A 129 13.27 -12.32 -11.28
N PRO A 130 12.34 -11.37 -11.49
CA PRO A 130 12.68 -10.11 -12.11
C PRO A 130 13.73 -9.40 -11.25
N LYS A 131 14.83 -8.99 -11.86
CA LYS A 131 15.83 -8.15 -11.19
C LYS A 131 15.20 -6.80 -10.93
N ASN A 132 15.16 -6.40 -9.68
CA ASN A 132 14.62 -5.08 -9.32
C ASN A 132 15.54 -3.97 -9.84
N PRO A 133 15.06 -3.08 -10.72
CA PRO A 133 15.85 -1.97 -11.24
C PRO A 133 15.92 -0.75 -10.31
N ILE A 134 15.16 -0.73 -9.19
CA ILE A 134 15.01 0.43 -8.32
C ILE A 134 15.51 0.07 -6.93
N ASP A 135 16.42 0.90 -6.37
CA ASP A 135 16.97 0.66 -5.04
C ASP A 135 16.07 1.21 -3.92
N LYS A 136 15.40 2.35 -4.18
CA LYS A 136 14.57 3.01 -3.18
C LYS A 136 13.38 3.73 -3.82
N ILE A 137 12.24 3.66 -3.17
CA ILE A 137 11.04 4.44 -3.49
C ILE A 137 10.66 5.27 -2.28
N ILE A 138 10.46 6.58 -2.49
CA ILE A 138 9.88 7.49 -1.52
C ILE A 138 8.54 7.94 -2.10
N ALA A 139 7.47 7.58 -1.42
CA ALA A 139 6.13 8.02 -1.75
C ALA A 139 5.65 9.00 -0.68
N SER A 140 5.12 10.14 -1.10
CA SER A 140 4.62 11.18 -0.20
C SER A 140 3.23 11.61 -0.62
N ASN A 141 2.34 11.78 0.37
CA ASN A 141 0.99 12.26 0.15
C ASN A 141 0.22 11.43 -0.92
N VAL A 142 0.32 10.11 -0.83
CA VAL A 142 -0.37 9.20 -1.73
C VAL A 142 -1.80 8.97 -1.24
N GLU A 143 -2.71 8.89 -2.19
CA GLU A 143 -4.11 8.53 -2.01
C GLU A 143 -4.35 7.12 -2.57
N VAL A 144 -5.08 6.28 -1.86
CA VAL A 144 -5.53 4.97 -2.33
C VAL A 144 -7.06 4.92 -2.35
N ASN A 145 -7.62 4.73 -3.52
CA ASN A 145 -9.02 4.41 -3.70
C ASN A 145 -9.14 2.88 -3.77
N TYR A 146 -9.82 2.28 -2.82
CA TYR A 146 -10.04 0.85 -2.73
C TYR A 146 -11.48 0.49 -3.03
N GLU A 147 -11.69 -0.47 -3.93
CA GLU A 147 -12.98 -1.04 -4.27
C GLU A 147 -12.96 -2.55 -4.10
N ASP A 148 -13.95 -3.11 -3.41
CA ASP A 148 -14.08 -4.56 -3.23
C ASP A 148 -15.45 -5.05 -3.70
N TYR A 149 -15.44 -5.91 -4.70
CA TYR A 149 -16.63 -6.48 -5.32
C TYR A 149 -16.94 -7.91 -4.80
N THR A 150 -16.19 -8.42 -3.82
CA THR A 150 -16.48 -9.73 -3.20
C THR A 150 -17.69 -9.67 -2.28
N PHE A 151 -18.07 -8.47 -1.82
CA PHE A 151 -19.26 -8.27 -0.99
C PHE A 151 -20.52 -8.08 -1.83
N PRO A 152 -21.71 -8.38 -1.29
CA PRO A 152 -23.00 -8.18 -1.97
C PRO A 152 -23.23 -6.73 -2.40
N THR A 153 -22.80 -5.79 -1.58
CA THR A 153 -22.74 -4.36 -1.91
C THR A 153 -21.28 -3.98 -2.06
N LYS A 154 -20.95 -3.31 -3.16
CA LYS A 154 -19.58 -2.83 -3.40
C LYS A 154 -19.07 -2.03 -2.20
N LEU A 155 -17.96 -2.47 -1.63
CA LEU A 155 -17.26 -1.72 -0.58
C LEU A 155 -16.31 -0.72 -1.25
N GLU A 156 -16.45 0.54 -0.91
CA GLU A 156 -15.56 1.63 -1.36
C GLU A 156 -14.89 2.28 -0.15
N ARG A 157 -13.59 2.51 -0.27
CA ARG A 157 -12.80 3.23 0.75
C ARG A 157 -11.76 4.10 0.07
N LYS A 158 -11.61 5.30 0.60
CA LYS A 158 -10.57 6.23 0.25
C LYS A 158 -9.65 6.38 1.44
N ILE A 159 -8.35 6.18 1.26
CA ILE A 159 -7.31 6.34 2.27
C ILE A 159 -6.37 7.44 1.78
N GLU A 160 -6.18 8.47 2.58
CA GLU A 160 -5.39 9.65 2.23
C GLU A 160 -4.13 9.75 3.08
N ASN A 161 -3.23 10.65 2.69
CA ASN A 161 -2.01 10.99 3.45
C ASN A 161 -1.11 9.76 3.75
N ILE A 162 -0.93 8.91 2.75
CA ILE A 162 -0.02 7.78 2.84
C ILE A 162 1.38 8.23 2.46
N ASN A 163 2.33 8.02 3.37
CA ASN A 163 3.75 8.21 3.11
C ASN A 163 4.46 6.87 3.25
N ALA A 164 5.41 6.59 2.35
CA ALA A 164 6.14 5.33 2.38
C ALA A 164 7.59 5.51 1.93
N ILE A 165 8.50 4.81 2.60
CA ILE A 165 9.88 4.64 2.17
C ILE A 165 10.11 3.14 2.02
N ILE A 166 10.35 2.71 0.80
CA ILE A 166 10.58 1.30 0.47
C ILE A 166 11.99 1.17 -0.08
N THR A 167 12.80 0.29 0.52
CA THR A 167 14.11 -0.07 -0.03
C THR A 167 14.08 -1.48 -0.61
N ALA A 168 14.86 -1.69 -1.62
CA ALA A 168 14.92 -2.95 -2.33
C ALA A 168 16.38 -3.29 -2.70
N SER A 169 16.66 -4.55 -2.95
CA SER A 169 17.96 -5.00 -3.46
C SER A 169 17.82 -5.71 -4.79
N LYS A 170 18.94 -6.13 -5.35
CA LYS A 170 18.93 -6.91 -6.60
C LYS A 170 18.14 -8.21 -6.49
N GLU A 171 18.11 -8.80 -5.30
CA GLU A 171 17.56 -10.12 -5.04
C GLU A 171 16.17 -10.06 -4.39
N LYS A 172 15.81 -8.91 -3.80
CA LYS A 172 14.57 -8.71 -3.06
C LYS A 172 13.82 -7.48 -3.59
N LEU A 173 12.55 -7.66 -3.90
CA LEU A 173 11.66 -6.55 -4.28
C LEU A 173 11.44 -5.57 -3.12
N VAL A 174 11.46 -6.06 -1.89
CA VAL A 174 11.35 -5.26 -0.68
C VAL A 174 12.33 -5.79 0.36
N GLU A 175 13.27 -4.97 0.81
CA GLU A 175 14.13 -5.22 1.98
C GLU A 175 13.57 -4.54 3.22
N THR A 176 13.20 -3.27 3.08
CA THR A 176 12.52 -2.54 4.14
C THR A 176 11.32 -1.79 3.59
N ALA A 177 10.28 -1.67 4.39
CA ALA A 177 9.17 -0.79 4.10
C ALA A 177 8.78 -0.06 5.39
N ASP A 178 8.83 1.27 5.35
CA ASP A 178 8.34 2.17 6.39
C ASP A 178 7.13 2.90 5.81
N ILE A 179 5.94 2.65 6.35
CA ILE A 179 4.68 3.19 5.86
C ILE A 179 3.99 3.93 6.98
N ASP A 180 3.66 5.19 6.76
CA ASP A 180 2.91 6.06 7.67
C ASP A 180 1.61 6.49 6.96
N ILE A 181 0.47 6.11 7.55
CA ILE A 181 -0.86 6.50 7.08
C ILE A 181 -1.50 7.37 8.14
N LYS A 182 -1.98 8.55 7.74
CA LYS A 182 -2.72 9.46 8.60
C LYS A 182 -4.02 9.84 7.93
N ASP A 183 -5.04 9.05 8.17
CA ASP A 183 -6.37 9.28 7.61
C ASP A 183 -7.35 9.58 8.73
N LYS A 184 -7.92 10.79 8.74
CA LYS A 184 -8.94 11.26 9.72
C LYS A 184 -8.64 10.79 11.15
N ASN A 185 -9.29 9.69 11.56
CA ASN A 185 -9.24 9.14 12.91
C ASN A 185 -8.34 7.89 13.02
N ILE A 186 -7.57 7.59 11.99
CA ILE A 186 -6.71 6.41 11.91
C ILE A 186 -5.27 6.84 11.63
N GLU A 187 -4.37 6.50 12.53
CA GLU A 187 -2.92 6.55 12.29
C GLU A 187 -2.39 5.12 12.26
N LEU A 188 -1.78 4.73 11.15
CA LEU A 188 -1.13 3.44 11.00
C LEU A 188 0.32 3.65 10.61
N LYS A 189 1.24 3.15 11.44
CA LYS A 189 2.68 3.09 11.12
C LYS A 189 3.10 1.64 11.02
N THR A 190 3.73 1.31 9.91
CA THR A 190 4.21 -0.05 9.67
C THR A 190 5.69 -0.01 9.31
N LEU A 191 6.50 -0.79 10.00
CA LEU A 191 7.89 -0.99 9.68
C LEU A 191 8.13 -2.47 9.40
N PHE A 192 8.47 -2.79 8.17
CA PHE A 192 8.91 -4.11 7.74
C PHE A 192 10.42 -4.11 7.49
N LYS A 193 11.13 -5.15 7.95
CA LYS A 193 12.55 -5.39 7.65
C LYS A 193 12.77 -6.86 7.31
N ASP A 194 13.38 -7.13 6.17
CA ASP A 194 13.85 -8.45 5.77
C ASP A 194 15.38 -8.42 5.65
N GLU A 195 16.06 -8.57 6.79
CA GLU A 195 17.52 -8.58 6.85
C GLU A 195 18.08 -9.90 6.33
N SER A 196 18.97 -9.82 5.35
CA SER A 196 19.48 -10.99 4.61
C SER A 196 20.32 -11.96 5.43
N ASN A 197 20.85 -11.54 6.60
CA ASN A 197 21.67 -12.35 7.49
C ASN A 197 20.90 -12.91 8.70
N ASP A 198 19.73 -12.38 9.00
CA ASP A 198 18.85 -12.93 10.03
C ASP A 198 17.70 -13.66 9.34
N LYS A 199 17.49 -14.92 9.71
CA LYS A 199 16.43 -15.77 9.15
C LYS A 199 15.01 -15.25 9.45
N LEU A 200 14.89 -14.11 10.11
CA LEU A 200 13.67 -13.57 10.66
C LEU A 200 13.38 -12.17 10.11
N ALA A 201 12.56 -12.08 9.06
CA ALA A 201 11.94 -10.81 8.74
C ALA A 201 11.08 -10.34 9.92
N SER A 202 11.14 -9.06 10.26
CA SER A 202 10.36 -8.48 11.36
C SER A 202 9.32 -7.51 10.83
N LEU A 203 8.12 -7.56 11.41
CA LEU A 203 7.04 -6.62 11.17
C LEU A 203 6.70 -5.91 12.48
N GLN A 204 6.67 -4.58 12.45
CA GLN A 204 6.15 -3.76 13.53
C GLN A 204 4.99 -2.94 12.99
N VAL A 205 3.89 -2.91 13.73
CA VAL A 205 2.70 -2.13 13.39
C VAL A 205 2.28 -1.34 14.60
N LYS A 206 2.17 -0.02 14.46
CA LYS A 206 1.53 0.86 15.43
C LYS A 206 0.21 1.32 14.82
N LEU A 207 -0.90 0.98 15.47
CA LEU A 207 -2.25 1.36 15.07
C LEU A 207 -2.86 2.22 16.17
N LYS A 208 -3.21 3.45 15.83
CA LYS A 208 -4.01 4.32 16.68
C LYS A 208 -5.31 4.66 15.95
N ILE A 209 -6.42 4.41 16.64
CA ILE A 209 -7.77 4.74 16.16
C ILE A 209 -8.41 5.64 17.20
N ASP A 210 -8.85 6.83 16.79
CA ASP A 210 -9.59 7.75 17.65
C ASP A 210 -11.04 7.83 17.18
N LYS A 211 -11.93 7.07 17.84
CA LYS A 211 -13.37 7.04 17.58
C LYS A 211 -13.74 6.80 16.11
N PHE A 212 -13.20 5.73 15.55
CA PHE A 212 -13.61 5.30 14.21
C PHE A 212 -15.04 4.75 14.26
N LEU A 213 -15.94 5.36 13.49
CA LEU A 213 -17.32 4.92 13.36
C LEU A 213 -17.42 3.91 12.22
N LEU A 214 -17.74 2.69 12.57
CA LEU A 214 -18.10 1.64 11.61
C LEU A 214 -19.62 1.67 11.44
N ASP A 215 -20.06 2.19 10.33
CA ASP A 215 -21.45 2.39 9.97
C ASP A 215 -22.22 1.05 9.89
N LYS A 216 -23.46 1.05 10.37
CA LYS A 216 -24.35 -0.14 10.38
C LYS A 216 -24.59 -0.73 8.99
N ASP A 217 -24.68 0.09 7.95
CA ASP A 217 -24.93 -0.39 6.59
C ASP A 217 -23.71 -1.11 6.03
N LEU A 218 -22.51 -0.63 6.37
CA LEU A 218 -21.28 -1.33 6.08
C LEU A 218 -21.18 -2.66 6.84
N LEU A 219 -21.49 -2.68 8.13
CA LEU A 219 -21.50 -3.91 8.93
C LEU A 219 -22.45 -4.94 8.34
N LYS A 220 -23.66 -4.51 7.94
CA LYS A 220 -24.66 -5.36 7.29
C LYS A 220 -24.16 -5.93 5.95
N SER A 221 -23.45 -5.10 5.17
CA SER A 221 -22.84 -5.53 3.92
C SER A 221 -21.72 -6.56 4.17
N LEU A 222 -20.84 -6.32 5.16
CA LEU A 222 -19.73 -7.22 5.51
C LEU A 222 -20.24 -8.56 6.06
N ALA A 223 -21.29 -8.54 6.90
CA ALA A 223 -21.86 -9.74 7.48
C ALA A 223 -22.54 -10.64 6.43
N ASN A 224 -22.94 -10.10 5.28
CA ASN A 224 -23.64 -10.80 4.20
C ASN A 224 -24.85 -11.64 4.71
N ASN A 225 -25.49 -11.20 5.77
CA ASN A 225 -26.61 -11.89 6.39
C ASN A 225 -27.75 -10.91 6.67
N LYS A 226 -28.87 -11.07 5.97
CA LYS A 226 -30.03 -10.19 6.08
C LYS A 226 -30.74 -10.26 7.44
N LYS A 227 -30.54 -11.33 8.20
CA LYS A 227 -31.10 -11.53 9.51
C LYS A 227 -30.35 -10.83 10.64
N LEU A 228 -29.15 -10.30 10.33
CA LEU A 228 -28.33 -9.58 11.29
C LEU A 228 -28.62 -8.08 11.23
N HIS A 229 -28.90 -7.50 12.39
CA HIS A 229 -29.11 -6.07 12.58
C HIS A 229 -28.09 -5.53 13.57
N PHE A 230 -27.48 -4.41 13.23
CA PHE A 230 -26.45 -3.75 14.01
C PHE A 230 -26.81 -2.28 14.23
N SER A 231 -26.42 -1.71 15.36
CA SER A 231 -26.18 -0.28 15.45
C SER A 231 -24.81 0.05 14.87
N ASP A 232 -24.52 1.33 14.80
CA ASP A 232 -23.16 1.78 14.51
C ASP A 232 -22.19 1.27 15.58
N VAL A 233 -20.95 1.00 15.20
CA VAL A 233 -19.90 0.52 16.08
C VAL A 233 -18.79 1.57 16.19
N ASN A 234 -18.51 2.01 17.40
CA ASN A 234 -17.40 2.90 17.70
C ASN A 234 -16.17 2.08 18.09
N ILE A 235 -15.05 2.34 17.45
CA ILE A 235 -13.78 1.68 17.72
C ILE A 235 -12.75 2.71 18.16
N THR A 236 -12.09 2.44 19.27
CA THR A 236 -10.94 3.20 19.76
C THR A 236 -9.79 2.22 20.01
N SER A 237 -8.58 2.55 19.61
CA SER A 237 -7.43 1.66 19.76
C SER A 237 -6.13 2.44 19.84
N ASP A 238 -5.20 1.95 20.66
CA ASP A 238 -3.79 2.31 20.61
C ASP A 238 -3.00 1.00 20.80
N LEU A 239 -2.61 0.39 19.68
CA LEU A 239 -1.97 -0.92 19.63
C LEU A 239 -0.60 -0.83 19.00
N PHE A 240 0.36 -1.50 19.60
CA PHE A 240 1.65 -1.79 19.03
C PHE A 240 1.82 -3.31 18.89
N LEU A 241 2.04 -3.77 17.68
CA LEU A 241 2.31 -5.17 17.35
C LEU A 241 3.73 -5.31 16.82
N LYS A 242 4.46 -6.28 17.33
CA LYS A 242 5.74 -6.72 16.81
C LYS A 242 5.71 -8.23 16.58
N THR A 243 6.11 -8.68 15.40
CA THR A 243 6.12 -10.10 15.07
C THR A 243 7.26 -10.45 14.13
N ASP A 244 7.63 -11.72 14.11
CA ASP A 244 8.54 -12.29 13.12
C ASP A 244 7.77 -12.78 11.86
N LYS A 245 8.51 -13.24 10.85
CA LYS A 245 7.97 -13.76 9.59
C LYS A 245 7.02 -14.95 9.78
N THR A 246 7.17 -15.71 10.86
CA THR A 246 6.36 -16.90 11.14
C THR A 246 5.12 -16.58 11.97
N MET A 247 5.00 -15.35 12.46
CA MET A 247 4.00 -14.90 13.43
C MET A 247 4.00 -15.67 14.76
N LYS A 248 4.98 -16.54 15.00
CA LYS A 248 5.09 -17.32 16.25
C LYS A 248 5.53 -16.50 17.43
N ASN A 249 6.36 -15.47 17.19
CA ASN A 249 6.85 -14.57 18.22
C ASN A 249 6.13 -13.22 18.11
N THR A 250 4.81 -13.25 18.27
CA THR A 250 3.98 -12.04 18.23
C THR A 250 3.87 -11.43 19.62
N ASN A 251 4.13 -10.14 19.70
CA ASN A 251 4.01 -9.31 20.89
C ASN A 251 3.03 -8.18 20.59
N ILE A 252 1.99 -8.06 21.38
CA ILE A 252 0.97 -7.01 21.26
C ILE A 252 0.95 -6.22 22.55
N ILE A 253 1.03 -4.88 22.44
CA ILE A 253 0.93 -3.99 23.60
C ILE A 253 -0.11 -2.92 23.28
N GLY A 254 -0.98 -2.61 24.23
CA GLY A 254 -1.93 -1.51 24.12
C GLY A 254 -3.37 -1.88 24.43
N ASN A 255 -4.29 -1.06 23.93
CA ASN A 255 -5.71 -1.16 24.24
C ASN A 255 -6.56 -1.15 22.99
N LEU A 256 -7.70 -1.82 23.07
CA LEU A 256 -8.76 -1.84 22.06
C LEU A 256 -10.11 -1.72 22.79
N ASP A 257 -10.94 -0.75 22.38
CA ASP A 257 -12.30 -0.59 22.87
C ASP A 257 -13.26 -0.58 21.68
N ILE A 258 -14.33 -1.38 21.77
CA ILE A 258 -15.39 -1.47 20.78
C ILE A 258 -16.72 -1.29 21.50
N ILE A 259 -17.53 -0.33 21.06
CA ILE A 259 -18.83 -0.02 21.68
C ILE A 259 -19.89 -0.06 20.58
N SER A 260 -21.00 -0.73 20.87
CA SER A 260 -22.19 -0.80 20.02
C SER A 260 -23.45 -0.78 20.87
N ASP A 261 -24.48 -0.06 20.44
CA ASP A 261 -25.70 0.07 21.21
C ASP A 261 -26.53 -1.21 21.18
N PHE A 262 -26.60 -1.88 20.01
CA PHE A 262 -27.32 -3.14 19.91
C PHE A 262 -26.86 -4.05 18.78
N PHE A 263 -27.15 -5.32 18.96
CA PHE A 263 -27.09 -6.38 17.95
C PHE A 263 -28.35 -7.24 18.07
N ARG A 264 -28.97 -7.62 16.95
CA ARG A 264 -30.12 -8.54 16.88
C ARG A 264 -29.96 -9.52 15.74
N TYR A 265 -30.43 -10.72 15.99
CA TYR A 265 -30.61 -11.77 14.99
C TYR A 265 -32.09 -12.15 14.88
N ASP A 266 -32.68 -12.07 13.68
CA ASP A 266 -34.16 -12.22 13.51
C ASP A 266 -34.76 -13.53 14.02
N ASP A 267 -33.98 -14.62 14.04
CA ASP A 267 -34.45 -15.90 14.55
C ASP A 267 -34.43 -15.97 16.10
N VAL A 268 -33.89 -14.95 16.76
CA VAL A 268 -33.83 -14.83 18.22
C VAL A 268 -34.59 -13.56 18.61
N ASP A 269 -35.73 -13.71 19.24
CA ASP A 269 -36.57 -12.58 19.67
C ASP A 269 -35.95 -11.82 20.87
N THR A 270 -34.70 -11.41 20.71
CA THR A 270 -33.95 -10.73 21.78
C THR A 270 -32.91 -9.82 21.20
N ASP A 271 -32.94 -8.59 21.66
CA ASP A 271 -31.87 -7.62 21.43
C ASP A 271 -30.75 -7.81 22.45
N ILE A 272 -29.53 -7.87 21.96
CA ILE A 272 -28.34 -7.70 22.80
C ILE A 272 -28.00 -6.23 22.79
N LYS A 273 -27.94 -5.58 23.93
CA LYS A 273 -27.77 -4.14 24.08
C LYS A 273 -26.49 -3.79 24.85
N ASP A 274 -26.12 -2.52 24.81
CA ASP A 274 -25.02 -1.94 25.60
C ASP A 274 -23.71 -2.75 25.47
N ILE A 275 -23.37 -3.15 24.23
CA ILE A 275 -22.23 -4.02 23.94
C ILE A 275 -20.96 -3.19 24.12
N LYS A 276 -20.09 -3.63 25.03
CA LYS A 276 -18.78 -3.03 25.30
C LYS A 276 -17.73 -4.12 25.32
N LEU A 277 -16.83 -4.14 24.35
CA LEU A 277 -15.68 -5.01 24.36
C LEU A 277 -14.43 -4.15 24.61
N SER A 278 -13.67 -4.49 25.63
CA SER A 278 -12.38 -3.89 25.91
C SER A 278 -11.28 -4.95 25.93
N GLY A 279 -10.16 -4.64 25.31
CA GLY A 279 -8.97 -5.47 25.27
C GLY A 279 -7.78 -4.69 25.82
N LYS A 280 -6.98 -5.32 26.70
CA LYS A 280 -5.68 -4.83 27.18
C LYS A 280 -4.64 -5.88 26.90
N PHE A 281 -3.54 -5.46 26.28
CA PHE A 281 -2.48 -6.36 25.85
C PHE A 281 -1.14 -5.87 26.39
N ASN A 282 -0.34 -6.78 26.92
CA ASN A 282 1.00 -6.50 27.45
C ASN A 282 1.96 -7.62 27.06
N GLY A 283 2.44 -7.55 25.84
CA GLY A 283 3.33 -8.57 25.31
C GLY A 283 2.60 -9.84 24.89
N ARG A 284 2.85 -10.94 25.56
CA ARG A 284 2.15 -12.20 25.35
C ARG A 284 0.91 -12.34 26.24
N ASP A 285 0.80 -11.48 27.23
CA ASP A 285 -0.34 -11.47 28.14
C ASP A 285 -1.44 -10.57 27.58
N GLY A 286 -2.71 -10.93 27.84
CA GLY A 286 -3.84 -10.16 27.39
C GLY A 286 -5.08 -10.42 28.24
N GLU A 287 -5.92 -9.39 28.30
CA GLU A 287 -7.24 -9.42 28.93
C GLU A 287 -8.27 -8.88 27.97
N ILE A 288 -9.36 -9.60 27.76
CA ILE A 288 -10.51 -9.18 26.96
C ILE A 288 -11.74 -9.25 27.84
N ASN A 289 -12.46 -8.14 27.96
CA ASN A 289 -13.69 -8.05 28.69
C ASN A 289 -14.81 -7.69 27.72
N LEU A 290 -15.92 -8.43 27.80
CA LEU A 290 -17.14 -8.18 27.04
C LEU A 290 -18.29 -7.99 28.02
N GLY A 291 -18.81 -6.77 28.10
CA GLY A 291 -20.05 -6.44 28.79
C GLY A 291 -21.19 -6.31 27.79
N LEU A 292 -22.35 -6.81 28.12
CA LEU A 292 -23.55 -6.69 27.30
C LEU A 292 -24.82 -6.86 28.14
N ASN A 293 -25.95 -6.37 27.64
CA ASN A 293 -27.25 -6.55 28.26
C ASN A 293 -28.14 -7.48 27.43
N ILE A 294 -28.63 -8.56 28.05
CA ILE A 294 -29.55 -9.49 27.44
C ILE A 294 -30.78 -9.63 28.39
N PHE A 295 -31.98 -9.47 27.87
CA PHE A 295 -33.24 -9.54 28.63
C PHE A 295 -33.30 -8.59 29.84
N GLY A 296 -32.64 -7.42 29.72
CA GLY A 296 -32.56 -6.45 30.81
C GLY A 296 -31.55 -6.77 31.92
N ALA A 297 -30.79 -7.86 31.80
CA ALA A 297 -29.76 -8.25 32.73
C ALA A 297 -28.37 -8.04 32.13
N ASN A 298 -27.46 -7.42 32.87
CA ASN A 298 -26.07 -7.29 32.49
C ASN A 298 -25.34 -8.62 32.59
N LYS A 299 -24.52 -8.90 31.63
CA LYS A 299 -23.67 -10.08 31.53
C LYS A 299 -22.23 -9.62 31.22
N ASP A 300 -21.30 -10.07 32.04
CA ASP A 300 -19.88 -9.77 31.85
C ASP A 300 -19.10 -11.06 31.62
N PHE A 301 -18.26 -11.04 30.60
CA PHE A 301 -17.38 -12.13 30.24
C PHE A 301 -15.95 -11.58 30.25
N SER A 302 -15.06 -12.26 30.97
CA SER A 302 -13.66 -11.91 31.00
C SER A 302 -12.83 -13.11 30.51
N LEU A 303 -11.90 -12.83 29.63
CA LEU A 303 -10.93 -13.78 29.11
C LEU A 303 -9.55 -13.23 29.39
N THR A 304 -8.75 -13.94 30.14
CA THR A 304 -7.37 -13.57 30.47
C THR A 304 -6.42 -14.64 29.94
N TYR A 305 -5.44 -14.22 29.16
CA TYR A 305 -4.33 -15.05 28.72
C TYR A 305 -3.06 -14.56 29.42
N LYS A 306 -2.42 -15.43 30.17
CA LYS A 306 -1.21 -15.12 30.92
C LYS A 306 -0.35 -16.38 31.06
N ASP A 307 0.96 -16.25 30.85
CA ASP A 307 1.93 -17.34 31.03
C ASP A 307 1.54 -18.62 30.25
N GLU A 308 1.00 -18.48 29.02
CA GLU A 308 0.48 -19.57 28.18
C GLU A 308 -0.80 -20.24 28.71
N GLU A 309 -1.39 -19.74 29.79
CA GLU A 309 -2.66 -20.21 30.33
C GLU A 309 -3.81 -19.30 29.93
N LEU A 310 -4.94 -19.92 29.57
CA LEU A 310 -6.17 -19.23 29.24
C LEU A 310 -7.20 -19.42 30.36
N ASN A 311 -7.59 -18.31 30.99
CA ASN A 311 -8.59 -18.29 32.03
C ASN A 311 -9.84 -17.53 31.55
N SER A 312 -11.03 -18.05 31.81
CA SER A 312 -12.30 -17.41 31.50
C SER A 312 -13.18 -17.30 32.73
N VAL A 313 -13.78 -16.12 32.88
CA VAL A 313 -14.78 -15.87 33.94
C VAL A 313 -16.03 -15.32 33.30
N ILE A 314 -17.17 -15.85 33.71
CA ILE A 314 -18.49 -15.40 33.29
C ILE A 314 -19.26 -14.96 34.53
N SER A 315 -19.70 -13.72 34.60
CA SER A 315 -20.54 -13.19 35.65
C SER A 315 -21.92 -12.79 35.13
N PHE A 316 -22.91 -13.02 35.93
CA PHE A 316 -24.28 -12.68 35.61
C PHE A 316 -24.89 -11.90 36.77
N ASP A 317 -25.46 -10.72 36.48
CA ASP A 317 -26.35 -10.11 37.44
C ASP A 317 -27.58 -10.98 37.62
N ARG A 318 -27.99 -11.21 38.86
CA ARG A 318 -29.27 -11.85 39.12
C ARG A 318 -30.37 -10.83 38.80
N VAL A 319 -31.31 -11.22 37.95
CA VAL A 319 -32.54 -10.47 37.70
C VAL A 319 -33.46 -10.58 38.93
#